data_2fec4d4f6ffdc747793d644c7878a70b
#
_entry.id   2fec4d4f6ffdc747793d644c7878a70b
#
_cell.length_a   1.000
_cell.length_b   1.000
_cell.length_c   1.000
_cell.angle_alpha   90.00
_cell.angle_beta   90.00
_cell.angle_gamma   90.00
#
_symmetry.space_group_name_H-M   'P 1'
#
loop_
_entity.id
_entity.type
_entity.pdbx_description
1 polymer ?
#
loop_
_entity_poly.entity_id
_entity_poly.type
_entity_poly.pdbx_seq_one_letter_code
_entity_poly.pdbx_strand_id
1 'polypeptide(L)'
;MAEKAERKGMTQEELDRLFPIRIEKNTCAKCGAEYDQPALVTQFGVIVARCCPACVDKYDAAENSKIKHIKDNNKELWLEEIGIKEQYKKATLENYKPQTESQNEALAACKLVDSGELNKLVLLGGNGVGKTHLASALVKKHNGLLITAYEMFATYRGCFSGKTSEVEVIKKFSKIPLLAIDEYGRTKGSEAEENFMSAIIDNRHSNNLPTIILSNLIRKRDCVFYTADNKVCANCQRNNCLESRLTKDVISRLRENSRVILVEGEDYRRRAKENAR
;
A
#
# COMPACT_ATOMS: atom_id res chain seq x y z
N MET A 1 20.84 21.30 -21.76
CA MET A 1 21.76 21.07 -20.65
C MET A 1 21.24 21.88 -19.47
N ALA A 2 20.56 21.23 -18.53
CA ALA A 2 20.09 21.87 -17.30
C ALA A 2 20.85 21.19 -16.16
N GLU A 3 21.77 21.96 -15.55
CA GLU A 3 22.58 21.56 -14.41
C GLU A 3 21.68 21.19 -13.23
N LYS A 4 21.88 19.97 -12.71
CA LYS A 4 21.37 19.56 -11.41
C LYS A 4 22.09 20.39 -10.34
N ALA A 5 21.38 21.35 -9.75
CA ALA A 5 21.83 21.99 -8.52
C ALA A 5 21.73 20.96 -7.38
N GLU A 6 22.86 20.35 -7.05
CA GLU A 6 23.03 19.60 -5.80
C GLU A 6 22.89 20.60 -4.64
N ARG A 7 21.85 20.44 -3.82
CA ARG A 7 21.75 21.11 -2.52
C ARG A 7 22.83 20.50 -1.63
N LYS A 8 23.99 21.12 -1.55
CA LYS A 8 24.99 20.84 -0.52
C LYS A 8 24.36 21.19 0.83
N GLY A 9 24.11 20.21 1.67
CA GLY A 9 23.79 20.44 3.08
C GLY A 9 25.01 21.11 3.77
N MET A 10 24.73 21.98 4.75
CA MET A 10 25.79 22.59 5.56
C MET A 10 26.58 21.50 6.27
N THR A 11 27.90 21.69 6.36
CA THR A 11 28.76 20.82 7.14
C THR A 11 28.57 21.01 8.65
N GLN A 12 28.96 20.04 9.46
CA GLN A 12 28.88 20.14 10.93
C GLN A 12 29.66 21.36 11.45
N GLU A 13 30.81 21.66 10.88
CA GLU A 13 31.62 22.82 11.24
C GLU A 13 30.93 24.16 10.92
N GLU A 14 30.16 24.23 9.83
CA GLU A 14 29.36 25.42 9.50
C GLU A 14 28.18 25.57 10.45
N LEU A 15 27.56 24.46 10.86
CA LEU A 15 26.49 24.46 11.88
C LEU A 15 27.01 24.89 13.23
N ASP A 16 28.18 24.41 13.66
CA ASP A 16 28.78 24.76 14.97
C ASP A 16 29.22 26.23 15.03
N ARG A 17 29.60 26.84 13.90
CA ARG A 17 29.88 28.26 13.78
C ARG A 17 28.63 29.15 13.86
N LEU A 18 27.56 28.71 13.22
CA LEU A 18 26.30 29.47 13.19
C LEU A 18 25.49 29.34 14.48
N PHE A 19 25.63 28.22 15.17
CA PHE A 19 24.90 27.87 16.38
C PHE A 19 25.87 27.40 17.48
N PRO A 20 26.69 28.29 18.09
CA PRO A 20 27.63 27.90 19.13
C PRO A 20 26.87 27.36 20.35
N ILE A 21 27.27 26.14 20.79
CA ILE A 21 26.72 25.50 21.98
C ILE A 21 27.58 25.87 23.18
N ARG A 22 26.94 26.35 24.25
CA ARG A 22 27.57 26.58 25.55
C ARG A 22 26.97 25.63 26.57
N ILE A 23 27.76 25.25 27.57
CA ILE A 23 27.26 24.53 28.74
C ILE A 23 26.80 25.54 29.77
N GLU A 24 25.54 25.50 30.18
CA GLU A 24 24.97 26.35 31.19
C GLU A 24 24.40 25.53 32.35
N LYS A 25 24.55 26.04 33.56
CA LYS A 25 23.91 25.48 34.76
C LYS A 25 22.48 25.94 34.84
N ASN A 26 21.58 25.00 34.98
CA ASN A 26 20.15 25.28 35.09
C ASN A 26 19.51 24.47 36.21
N THR A 27 18.41 25.01 36.72
CA THR A 27 17.57 24.31 37.70
C THR A 27 16.35 23.70 37.01
N CYS A 28 16.12 22.43 37.23
CA CYS A 28 14.99 21.72 36.62
C CYS A 28 13.66 22.27 37.16
N ALA A 29 12.83 22.78 36.27
CA ALA A 29 11.51 23.33 36.62
C ALA A 29 10.56 22.28 37.25
N LYS A 30 10.86 20.99 37.12
CA LYS A 30 9.99 19.88 37.55
C LYS A 30 10.44 19.26 38.87
N CYS A 31 11.74 19.08 39.10
CA CYS A 31 12.27 18.43 40.33
C CYS A 31 13.20 19.27 41.14
N GLY A 32 13.53 20.49 40.70
CA GLY A 32 14.42 21.41 41.40
C GLY A 32 15.91 21.05 41.38
N ALA A 33 16.30 19.96 40.70
CA ALA A 33 17.70 19.54 40.62
C ALA A 33 18.50 20.49 39.71
N GLU A 34 19.72 20.86 40.15
CA GLU A 34 20.68 21.53 39.29
C GLU A 34 21.28 20.56 38.30
N TYR A 35 21.46 20.97 37.03
CA TYR A 35 22.06 20.18 35.97
C TYR A 35 22.77 21.06 34.95
N ASP A 36 23.81 20.51 34.37
CA ASP A 36 24.53 21.13 33.28
C ASP A 36 23.91 20.67 31.94
N GLN A 37 23.67 21.60 31.03
CA GLN A 37 23.12 21.28 29.72
C GLN A 37 23.71 22.14 28.61
N PRO A 38 23.72 21.62 27.37
CA PRO A 38 24.05 22.44 26.22
C PRO A 38 22.95 23.47 25.97
N ALA A 39 23.36 24.70 25.83
CA ALA A 39 22.52 25.85 25.50
C ALA A 39 22.79 26.31 24.08
N LEU A 40 21.75 26.41 23.26
CA LEU A 40 21.86 26.95 21.92
C LEU A 40 21.80 28.45 21.94
N VAL A 41 22.90 29.11 21.54
CA VAL A 41 22.96 30.57 21.47
C VAL A 41 22.47 31.02 20.09
N THR A 42 21.42 31.83 20.07
CA THR A 42 20.86 32.40 18.85
C THR A 42 20.87 33.90 18.90
N GLN A 43 20.68 34.59 17.80
CA GLN A 43 20.52 36.06 17.76
C GLN A 43 19.28 36.55 18.54
N PHE A 44 18.35 35.65 18.89
CA PHE A 44 17.15 35.99 19.67
C PHE A 44 17.26 35.60 21.13
N GLY A 45 18.40 35.07 21.58
CA GLY A 45 18.67 34.67 22.96
C GLY A 45 19.17 33.22 23.08
N VAL A 46 19.30 32.81 24.34
CA VAL A 46 19.80 31.46 24.69
C VAL A 46 18.60 30.55 24.89
N ILE A 47 18.60 29.44 24.13
CA ILE A 47 17.57 28.40 24.22
C ILE A 47 18.12 27.24 25.06
N VAL A 48 17.44 26.96 26.18
CA VAL A 48 17.78 25.87 27.10
C VAL A 48 16.57 24.98 27.37
N ALA A 49 16.82 23.71 27.63
CA ALA A 49 15.75 22.82 28.08
C ALA A 49 15.34 23.20 29.53
N ARG A 50 14.05 23.20 29.84
CA ARG A 50 13.53 23.55 31.17
C ARG A 50 13.54 22.40 32.18
N CYS A 51 13.86 21.20 31.75
CA CYS A 51 13.87 19.97 32.56
C CYS A 51 15.21 19.25 32.46
N CYS A 52 15.69 18.67 33.56
CA CYS A 52 16.87 17.83 33.56
C CYS A 52 16.67 16.54 32.75
N PRO A 53 17.74 15.89 32.24
CA PRO A 53 17.64 14.69 31.44
C PRO A 53 16.79 13.58 32.11
N ALA A 54 16.97 13.33 33.41
CA ALA A 54 16.20 12.34 34.15
C ALA A 54 14.67 12.60 34.16
N CYS A 55 14.26 13.87 34.14
CA CYS A 55 12.84 14.25 34.03
C CYS A 55 12.33 14.14 32.59
N VAL A 56 13.17 14.46 31.62
CA VAL A 56 12.87 14.27 30.18
C VAL A 56 12.69 12.79 29.89
N ASP A 57 13.64 11.92 30.30
CA ASP A 57 13.55 10.48 30.09
C ASP A 57 12.30 9.88 30.70
N LYS A 58 11.90 10.30 31.90
CA LYS A 58 10.65 9.87 32.53
C LYS A 58 9.41 10.33 31.77
N TYR A 59 9.44 11.56 31.26
CA TYR A 59 8.35 12.10 30.45
C TYR A 59 8.24 11.36 29.11
N ASP A 60 9.37 11.18 28.43
CA ASP A 60 9.44 10.47 27.16
C ASP A 60 9.02 9.01 27.30
N ALA A 61 9.41 8.33 28.38
CA ALA A 61 8.96 6.98 28.66
C ALA A 61 7.44 6.90 28.88
N ALA A 62 6.88 7.85 29.63
CA ALA A 62 5.43 7.92 29.86
C ALA A 62 4.66 8.27 28.59
N GLU A 63 5.18 9.21 27.79
CA GLU A 63 4.58 9.61 26.51
C GLU A 63 4.68 8.49 25.48
N ASN A 64 5.84 7.82 25.36
CA ASN A 64 6.02 6.66 24.51
C ASN A 64 5.10 5.50 24.92
N SER A 65 4.85 5.31 26.23
CA SER A 65 3.88 4.33 26.70
C SER A 65 2.45 4.68 26.28
N LYS A 66 2.05 5.96 26.40
CA LYS A 66 0.75 6.44 25.93
C LYS A 66 0.61 6.33 24.42
N ILE A 67 1.65 6.73 23.66
CA ILE A 67 1.70 6.62 22.21
C ILE A 67 1.59 5.14 21.78
N LYS A 68 2.28 4.23 22.48
CA LYS A 68 2.18 2.80 22.24
C LYS A 68 0.76 2.30 22.48
N HIS A 69 0.15 2.70 23.59
CA HIS A 69 -1.24 2.32 23.92
C HIS A 69 -2.25 2.87 22.90
N ILE A 70 -2.05 4.11 22.45
CA ILE A 70 -2.85 4.73 21.38
C ILE A 70 -2.63 3.99 20.05
N LYS A 71 -1.37 3.65 19.71
CA LYS A 71 -1.07 2.87 18.50
C LYS A 71 -1.68 1.48 18.54
N ASP A 72 -1.64 0.79 19.68
CA ASP A 72 -2.22 -0.54 19.83
C ASP A 72 -3.75 -0.48 19.73
N ASN A 73 -4.41 0.50 20.34
CA ASN A 73 -5.86 0.70 20.24
C ASN A 73 -6.29 1.20 18.85
N ASN A 74 -5.48 2.00 18.17
CA ASN A 74 -5.76 2.50 16.81
C ASN A 74 -5.35 1.52 15.70
N LYS A 75 -4.61 0.47 16.03
CA LYS A 75 -4.16 -0.51 15.04
C LYS A 75 -5.31 -1.22 14.34
N GLU A 76 -6.36 -1.53 15.08
CA GLU A 76 -7.56 -2.16 14.50
C GLU A 76 -8.31 -1.21 13.57
N LEU A 77 -8.54 0.03 14.01
CA LEU A 77 -9.15 1.08 13.19
C LEU A 77 -8.33 1.34 11.92
N TRP A 78 -7.00 1.44 12.07
CA TRP A 78 -6.11 1.60 10.92
C TRP A 78 -6.20 0.43 9.93
N LEU A 79 -6.27 -0.83 10.41
CA LEU A 79 -6.42 -1.99 9.54
C LEU A 79 -7.76 -1.96 8.77
N GLU A 80 -8.82 -1.51 9.41
CA GLU A 80 -10.12 -1.33 8.76
C GLU A 80 -10.07 -0.21 7.71
N GLU A 81 -9.45 0.94 8.02
CA GLU A 81 -9.30 2.07 7.10
C GLU A 81 -8.53 1.69 5.84
N ILE A 82 -7.51 0.84 5.94
CA ILE A 82 -6.76 0.34 4.79
C ILE A 82 -7.40 -0.89 4.12
N GLY A 83 -8.62 -1.27 4.53
CA GLY A 83 -9.43 -2.33 3.92
C GLY A 83 -9.03 -3.75 4.30
N ILE A 84 -8.29 -3.95 5.39
CA ILE A 84 -7.85 -5.28 5.85
C ILE A 84 -8.93 -5.95 6.69
N LYS A 85 -9.55 -6.99 6.15
CA LYS A 85 -10.55 -7.80 6.86
C LYS A 85 -9.92 -8.63 7.97
N GLU A 86 -10.70 -8.97 9.00
CA GLU A 86 -10.29 -9.71 10.21
C GLU A 86 -9.39 -10.91 9.92
N GLN A 87 -9.80 -11.75 8.99
CA GLN A 87 -9.07 -12.98 8.60
C GLN A 87 -7.67 -12.72 8.03
N TYR A 88 -7.36 -11.47 7.60
CA TYR A 88 -6.08 -11.07 7.02
C TYR A 88 -5.26 -10.15 7.93
N LYS A 89 -5.74 -9.81 9.14
CA LYS A 89 -5.00 -8.97 10.09
C LYS A 89 -3.60 -9.52 10.38
N LYS A 90 -3.45 -10.84 10.43
CA LYS A 90 -2.16 -11.53 10.67
C LYS A 90 -1.40 -11.92 9.39
N ALA A 91 -1.94 -11.66 8.19
CA ALA A 91 -1.29 -12.03 6.95
C ALA A 91 0.05 -11.29 6.75
N THR A 92 1.12 -12.01 6.45
CA THR A 92 2.43 -11.50 6.07
C THR A 92 2.99 -12.32 4.90
N LEU A 93 4.03 -11.83 4.22
CA LEU A 93 4.67 -12.61 3.17
C LEU A 93 5.40 -13.84 3.76
N GLU A 94 5.90 -13.73 4.99
CA GLU A 94 6.65 -14.76 5.68
C GLU A 94 5.76 -15.91 6.16
N ASN A 95 4.51 -15.61 6.53
CA ASN A 95 3.58 -16.66 6.96
C ASN A 95 2.72 -17.23 5.84
N TYR A 96 2.89 -16.76 4.61
CA TYR A 96 2.29 -17.37 3.43
C TYR A 96 2.98 -18.72 3.14
N LYS A 97 2.19 -19.80 3.05
CA LYS A 97 2.71 -21.16 2.81
C LYS A 97 2.28 -21.63 1.42
N PRO A 98 3.11 -21.44 0.40
CA PRO A 98 2.80 -21.89 -0.96
C PRO A 98 2.74 -23.43 -1.02
N GLN A 99 1.81 -23.96 -1.78
CA GLN A 99 1.59 -25.41 -1.98
C GLN A 99 1.86 -25.82 -3.43
N THR A 100 1.90 -24.86 -4.33
CA THR A 100 2.06 -25.08 -5.78
C THR A 100 3.16 -24.16 -6.32
N GLU A 101 3.69 -24.51 -7.48
CA GLU A 101 4.69 -23.68 -8.19
C GLU A 101 4.15 -22.28 -8.48
N SER A 102 2.90 -22.18 -8.93
CA SER A 102 2.28 -20.88 -9.21
C SER A 102 2.09 -20.02 -7.96
N GLN A 103 1.89 -20.62 -6.78
CA GLN A 103 1.86 -19.91 -5.50
C GLN A 103 3.26 -19.44 -5.07
N ASN A 104 4.32 -20.24 -5.34
CA ASN A 104 5.71 -19.81 -5.14
C ASN A 104 6.04 -18.61 -6.06
N GLU A 105 5.64 -18.68 -7.34
CA GLU A 105 5.82 -17.60 -8.30
C GLU A 105 5.10 -16.32 -7.84
N ALA A 106 3.87 -16.44 -7.33
CA ALA A 106 3.10 -15.33 -6.80
C ALA A 106 3.79 -14.69 -5.57
N LEU A 107 4.30 -15.50 -4.65
CA LEU A 107 5.07 -15.02 -3.50
C LEU A 107 6.35 -14.31 -3.94
N ALA A 108 7.09 -14.88 -4.90
CA ALA A 108 8.30 -14.26 -5.45
C ALA A 108 7.98 -12.91 -6.11
N ALA A 109 6.91 -12.82 -6.89
CA ALA A 109 6.47 -11.56 -7.48
C ALA A 109 6.05 -10.52 -6.43
N CYS A 110 5.41 -10.94 -5.34
CA CYS A 110 5.10 -10.06 -4.22
C CYS A 110 6.36 -9.51 -3.55
N LYS A 111 7.43 -10.30 -3.44
CA LYS A 111 8.72 -9.83 -2.93
C LYS A 111 9.38 -8.81 -3.86
N LEU A 112 9.20 -8.93 -5.18
CA LEU A 112 9.67 -7.92 -6.14
C LEU A 112 8.86 -6.61 -6.04
N VAL A 113 7.56 -6.69 -5.73
CA VAL A 113 6.76 -5.50 -5.43
C VAL A 113 7.26 -4.86 -4.13
N ASP A 114 7.56 -5.66 -3.14
CA ASP A 114 8.06 -5.22 -1.84
C ASP A 114 9.42 -4.52 -1.93
N SER A 115 10.33 -5.00 -2.78
CA SER A 115 11.63 -4.36 -3.04
C SER A 115 11.56 -3.15 -3.97
N GLY A 116 10.43 -2.89 -4.61
CA GLY A 116 10.26 -1.81 -5.60
C GLY A 116 10.75 -2.15 -7.00
N GLU A 117 11.17 -3.41 -7.24
CA GLU A 117 11.60 -3.87 -8.56
C GLU A 117 10.44 -4.11 -9.52
N LEU A 118 9.23 -4.31 -8.99
CA LEU A 118 8.01 -4.53 -9.75
C LEU A 118 6.92 -3.56 -9.31
N ASN A 119 6.35 -2.81 -10.26
CA ASN A 119 5.32 -1.83 -9.93
C ASN A 119 3.89 -2.31 -10.19
N LYS A 120 3.71 -3.38 -10.96
CA LYS A 120 2.38 -3.89 -11.30
C LYS A 120 2.33 -5.39 -11.16
N LEU A 121 1.33 -5.88 -10.42
CA LEU A 121 1.13 -7.30 -10.21
C LEU A 121 -0.35 -7.64 -10.42
N VAL A 122 -0.62 -8.62 -11.25
CA VAL A 122 -1.96 -9.16 -11.45
C VAL A 122 -1.96 -10.61 -11.00
N LEU A 123 -2.74 -10.91 -9.98
CA LEU A 123 -2.94 -12.27 -9.47
C LEU A 123 -4.32 -12.78 -9.90
N LEU A 124 -4.33 -13.76 -10.74
CA LEU A 124 -5.53 -14.44 -11.22
C LEU A 124 -5.70 -15.77 -10.51
N GLY A 125 -6.89 -16.34 -10.54
CA GLY A 125 -7.13 -17.69 -10.02
C GLY A 125 -8.38 -17.84 -9.19
N GLY A 126 -8.68 -19.05 -8.78
CA GLY A 126 -9.88 -19.40 -8.02
C GLY A 126 -9.96 -18.76 -6.64
N ASN A 127 -11.07 -19.02 -5.95
CA ASN A 127 -11.23 -18.59 -4.57
C ASN A 127 -10.32 -19.39 -3.63
N GLY A 128 -9.82 -18.75 -2.56
CA GLY A 128 -9.06 -19.42 -1.50
C GLY A 128 -7.62 -19.78 -1.82
N VAL A 129 -7.10 -19.47 -3.02
CA VAL A 129 -5.70 -19.77 -3.41
C VAL A 129 -4.66 -18.83 -2.81
N GLY A 130 -5.08 -17.84 -2.01
CA GLY A 130 -4.16 -16.97 -1.25
C GLY A 130 -3.89 -15.59 -1.85
N LYS A 131 -4.53 -15.17 -2.95
CA LYS A 131 -4.34 -13.84 -3.58
C LYS A 131 -4.52 -12.68 -2.59
N THR A 132 -5.65 -12.65 -1.88
CA THR A 132 -5.98 -11.59 -0.92
C THR A 132 -5.05 -11.61 0.29
N HIS A 133 -4.53 -12.76 0.71
CA HIS A 133 -3.50 -12.87 1.76
C HIS A 133 -2.24 -12.10 1.35
N LEU A 134 -1.69 -12.39 0.17
CA LEU A 134 -0.48 -11.75 -0.36
C LEU A 134 -0.67 -10.23 -0.52
N ALA A 135 -1.80 -9.81 -1.09
CA ALA A 135 -2.12 -8.38 -1.22
C ALA A 135 -2.24 -7.69 0.13
N SER A 136 -2.91 -8.31 1.12
CA SER A 136 -3.05 -7.76 2.47
C SER A 136 -1.70 -7.60 3.18
N ALA A 137 -0.78 -8.54 2.96
CA ALA A 137 0.58 -8.45 3.50
C ALA A 137 1.32 -7.22 2.98
N LEU A 138 1.29 -7.00 1.66
CA LEU A 138 1.92 -5.84 1.01
C LEU A 138 1.26 -4.52 1.39
N VAL A 139 -0.08 -4.47 1.39
CA VAL A 139 -0.84 -3.26 1.76
C VAL A 139 -0.48 -2.79 3.17
N LYS A 140 -0.40 -3.69 4.14
CA LYS A 140 0.02 -3.35 5.51
C LYS A 140 1.45 -2.84 5.58
N LYS A 141 2.36 -3.45 4.83
CA LYS A 141 3.78 -3.09 4.85
C LYS A 141 4.05 -1.73 4.22
N HIS A 142 3.30 -1.38 3.17
CA HIS A 142 3.48 -0.15 2.40
C HIS A 142 2.49 0.96 2.74
N ASN A 143 1.70 0.83 3.83
CA ASN A 143 0.63 1.77 4.17
C ASN A 143 -0.30 2.04 2.97
N GLY A 144 -0.63 0.97 2.26
CA GLY A 144 -1.45 1.00 1.07
C GLY A 144 -2.95 0.97 1.37
N LEU A 145 -3.73 0.62 0.35
CA LEU A 145 -5.18 0.37 0.46
C LEU A 145 -5.54 -0.93 -0.27
N LEU A 146 -6.28 -1.80 0.40
CA LEU A 146 -6.98 -2.92 -0.22
C LEU A 146 -8.46 -2.57 -0.35
N ILE A 147 -8.96 -2.52 -1.57
CA ILE A 147 -10.35 -2.16 -1.85
C ILE A 147 -10.90 -3.10 -2.92
N THR A 148 -12.18 -3.47 -2.83
CA THR A 148 -12.81 -4.22 -3.91
C THR A 148 -13.14 -3.29 -5.08
N ALA A 149 -13.15 -3.82 -6.30
CA ALA A 149 -13.57 -3.04 -7.47
C ALA A 149 -15.01 -2.49 -7.30
N TYR A 150 -15.88 -3.24 -6.63
CA TYR A 150 -17.23 -2.79 -6.33
C TYR A 150 -17.26 -1.55 -5.43
N GLU A 151 -16.50 -1.56 -4.33
CA GLU A 151 -16.41 -0.41 -3.40
C GLU A 151 -15.78 0.80 -4.07
N MET A 152 -14.79 0.58 -4.93
CA MET A 152 -14.15 1.63 -5.70
C MET A 152 -15.13 2.29 -6.68
N PHE A 153 -15.92 1.50 -7.40
CA PHE A 153 -16.98 2.00 -8.27
C PHE A 153 -18.15 2.62 -7.48
N ALA A 154 -18.47 2.08 -6.29
CA ALA A 154 -19.45 2.70 -5.42
C ALA A 154 -19.02 4.10 -4.95
N THR A 155 -17.73 4.27 -4.65
CA THR A 155 -17.14 5.58 -4.32
C THR A 155 -17.24 6.54 -5.50
N TYR A 156 -16.96 6.07 -6.72
CA TYR A 156 -17.12 6.85 -7.94
C TYR A 156 -18.59 7.28 -8.15
N ARG A 157 -19.54 6.36 -8.05
CA ARG A 157 -20.98 6.69 -8.18
C ARG A 157 -21.43 7.68 -7.11
N GLY A 158 -20.82 7.66 -5.93
CA GLY A 158 -21.09 8.62 -4.86
C GLY A 158 -20.78 10.07 -5.25
N CYS A 159 -19.91 10.31 -6.23
CA CYS A 159 -19.60 11.66 -6.74
C CYS A 159 -20.84 12.35 -7.35
N PHE A 160 -21.75 11.58 -7.93
CA PHE A 160 -22.99 12.12 -8.53
C PHE A 160 -23.97 12.73 -7.50
N SER A 161 -23.77 12.44 -6.21
CA SER A 161 -24.51 13.09 -5.13
C SER A 161 -24.04 14.52 -4.78
N GLY A 162 -22.99 15.01 -5.45
CA GLY A 162 -22.47 16.37 -5.32
C GLY A 162 -21.61 16.64 -4.07
N LYS A 163 -21.33 15.62 -3.25
CA LYS A 163 -20.50 15.79 -2.03
C LYS A 163 -18.99 15.77 -2.31
N THR A 164 -18.56 15.12 -3.36
CA THR A 164 -17.14 14.96 -3.74
C THR A 164 -17.06 14.96 -5.26
N SER A 165 -16.02 15.56 -5.83
CA SER A 165 -15.82 15.53 -7.29
C SER A 165 -15.14 14.25 -7.74
N GLU A 166 -15.42 13.83 -8.98
CA GLU A 166 -14.73 12.69 -9.62
C GLU A 166 -13.19 12.90 -9.62
N VAL A 167 -12.75 14.11 -9.89
CA VAL A 167 -11.32 14.47 -9.93
C VAL A 167 -10.66 14.26 -8.56
N GLU A 168 -11.36 14.57 -7.46
CA GLU A 168 -10.84 14.36 -6.11
C GLU A 168 -10.73 12.87 -5.79
N VAL A 169 -11.71 12.06 -6.19
CA VAL A 169 -11.68 10.62 -5.99
C VAL A 169 -10.58 9.96 -6.82
N ILE A 170 -10.41 10.35 -8.09
CA ILE A 170 -9.28 9.90 -8.92
C ILE A 170 -7.96 10.26 -8.25
N LYS A 171 -7.78 11.52 -7.82
CA LYS A 171 -6.57 11.97 -7.14
C LYS A 171 -6.30 11.18 -5.84
N LYS A 172 -7.34 10.87 -5.07
CA LYS A 172 -7.23 10.07 -3.85
C LYS A 172 -6.65 8.70 -4.15
N PHE A 173 -7.23 7.92 -5.06
CA PHE A 173 -6.74 6.59 -5.41
C PHE A 173 -5.38 6.61 -6.13
N SER A 174 -5.12 7.66 -6.89
CA SER A 174 -3.85 7.83 -7.62
C SER A 174 -2.65 8.12 -6.71
N LYS A 175 -2.87 8.60 -5.47
CA LYS A 175 -1.79 8.98 -4.53
C LYS A 175 -1.48 7.93 -3.47
N ILE A 176 -2.31 6.90 -3.34
CA ILE A 176 -2.10 5.82 -2.35
C ILE A 176 -0.76 5.12 -2.64
N PRO A 177 0.12 4.94 -1.64
CA PRO A 177 1.45 4.35 -1.85
C PRO A 177 1.41 3.00 -2.56
N LEU A 178 0.53 2.09 -2.14
CA LEU A 178 0.27 0.81 -2.80
C LEU A 178 -1.25 0.58 -2.87
N LEU A 179 -1.80 0.44 -4.07
CA LEU A 179 -3.21 0.17 -4.28
C LEU A 179 -3.42 -1.29 -4.70
N ALA A 180 -4.17 -2.04 -3.90
CA ALA A 180 -4.61 -3.38 -4.23
C ALA A 180 -6.13 -3.38 -4.51
N ILE A 181 -6.51 -3.80 -5.72
CA ILE A 181 -7.91 -3.85 -6.17
C ILE A 181 -8.33 -5.31 -6.19
N ASP A 182 -9.20 -5.71 -5.28
CA ASP A 182 -9.69 -7.09 -5.17
C ASP A 182 -11.01 -7.28 -5.94
N GLU A 183 -11.31 -8.53 -6.25
CA GLU A 183 -12.52 -8.97 -6.98
C GLU A 183 -12.71 -8.25 -8.33
N TYR A 184 -11.62 -7.83 -8.97
CA TYR A 184 -11.71 -7.13 -10.24
C TYR A 184 -12.35 -8.01 -11.32
N GLY A 185 -13.32 -7.43 -12.06
CA GLY A 185 -14.04 -8.11 -13.14
C GLY A 185 -15.17 -9.04 -12.68
N ARG A 186 -15.48 -9.11 -11.39
CA ARG A 186 -16.64 -9.86 -10.88
C ARG A 186 -17.95 -9.30 -11.44
N THR A 187 -18.05 -8.01 -11.58
CA THR A 187 -19.13 -7.30 -12.26
C THR A 187 -18.56 -6.55 -13.47
N LYS A 188 -19.33 -6.45 -14.55
CA LYS A 188 -18.96 -5.59 -15.68
C LYS A 188 -19.19 -4.15 -15.26
N GLY A 189 -18.18 -3.31 -15.36
CA GLY A 189 -18.30 -1.88 -15.18
C GLY A 189 -19.11 -1.23 -16.34
N SER A 190 -19.69 -0.08 -16.09
CA SER A 190 -20.14 0.83 -17.14
C SER A 190 -18.91 1.44 -17.84
N GLU A 191 -19.09 2.00 -19.02
CA GLU A 191 -18.01 2.71 -19.73
C GLU A 191 -17.40 3.83 -18.87
N ALA A 192 -18.21 4.55 -18.12
CA ALA A 192 -17.76 5.59 -17.19
C ALA A 192 -16.89 5.02 -16.06
N GLU A 193 -17.25 3.87 -15.49
CA GLU A 193 -16.46 3.18 -14.46
C GLU A 193 -15.15 2.62 -15.05
N GLU A 194 -15.16 2.16 -16.29
CA GLU A 194 -13.95 1.71 -16.98
C GLU A 194 -13.01 2.90 -17.27
N ASN A 195 -13.53 4.05 -17.66
CA ASN A 195 -12.77 5.28 -17.86
C ASN A 195 -12.18 5.81 -16.53
N PHE A 196 -12.97 5.79 -15.46
CA PHE A 196 -12.51 6.11 -14.11
C PHE A 196 -11.34 5.21 -13.67
N MET A 197 -11.45 3.91 -13.88
CA MET A 197 -10.38 2.95 -13.57
C MET A 197 -9.12 3.24 -14.41
N SER A 198 -9.29 3.49 -15.70
CA SER A 198 -8.21 3.82 -16.62
C SER A 198 -7.45 5.07 -16.16
N ALA A 199 -8.15 6.12 -15.78
CA ALA A 199 -7.55 7.36 -15.29
C ALA A 199 -6.70 7.13 -14.02
N ILE A 200 -7.16 6.27 -13.09
CA ILE A 200 -6.39 5.94 -11.89
C ILE A 200 -5.13 5.14 -12.26
N ILE A 201 -5.26 4.11 -13.09
CA ILE A 201 -4.12 3.28 -13.50
C ILE A 201 -3.09 4.09 -14.26
N ASP A 202 -3.50 5.01 -15.15
CA ASP A 202 -2.61 5.89 -15.90
C ASP A 202 -1.84 6.85 -14.98
N ASN A 203 -2.54 7.48 -14.04
CA ASN A 203 -1.91 8.36 -13.05
C ASN A 203 -0.91 7.60 -12.18
N ARG A 204 -1.25 6.39 -11.73
CA ARG A 204 -0.36 5.55 -10.92
C ARG A 204 0.84 5.06 -11.72
N HIS A 205 0.62 4.68 -12.98
CA HIS A 205 1.69 4.31 -13.90
C HIS A 205 2.68 5.45 -14.09
N SER A 206 2.19 6.65 -14.39
CA SER A 206 3.02 7.85 -14.59
C SER A 206 3.84 8.24 -13.36
N ASN A 207 3.35 7.90 -12.17
CA ASN A 207 4.03 8.17 -10.89
C ASN A 207 4.79 6.96 -10.34
N ASN A 208 4.93 5.87 -11.10
CA ASN A 208 5.58 4.61 -10.69
C ASN A 208 5.04 4.02 -9.37
N LEU A 209 3.76 4.21 -9.08
CA LEU A 209 3.14 3.72 -7.85
C LEU A 209 2.68 2.26 -7.99
N PRO A 210 3.02 1.39 -7.04
CA PRO A 210 2.67 -0.02 -7.06
C PRO A 210 1.17 -0.25 -7.12
N THR A 211 0.71 -1.06 -8.08
CA THR A 211 -0.69 -1.42 -8.27
C THR A 211 -0.84 -2.93 -8.38
N ILE A 212 -1.70 -3.51 -7.54
CA ILE A 212 -2.00 -4.93 -7.51
C ILE A 212 -3.46 -5.15 -7.90
N ILE A 213 -3.70 -6.03 -8.86
CA ILE A 213 -5.06 -6.43 -9.26
C ILE A 213 -5.26 -7.90 -8.93
N LEU A 214 -6.32 -8.19 -8.19
CA LEU A 214 -6.73 -9.55 -7.86
C LEU A 214 -8.04 -9.87 -8.60
N SER A 215 -8.08 -11.02 -9.27
CA SER A 215 -9.25 -11.41 -10.03
C SER A 215 -9.45 -12.94 -10.03
N ASN A 216 -10.70 -13.35 -10.14
CA ASN A 216 -11.06 -14.74 -10.40
C ASN A 216 -11.20 -15.04 -11.91
N LEU A 217 -10.97 -14.06 -12.75
CA LEU A 217 -10.95 -14.23 -14.19
C LEU A 217 -9.66 -14.94 -14.62
N ILE A 218 -9.65 -15.47 -15.82
CA ILE A 218 -8.45 -16.04 -16.47
C ILE A 218 -8.00 -15.12 -17.60
N ARG A 219 -6.74 -15.25 -18.03
CA ARG A 219 -6.29 -14.60 -19.26
C ARG A 219 -6.91 -15.31 -20.46
N LYS A 220 -7.14 -14.56 -21.53
CA LYS A 220 -7.67 -15.12 -22.78
C LYS A 220 -6.80 -16.28 -23.28
N ARG A 221 -5.47 -16.16 -23.24
CA ARG A 221 -4.52 -17.21 -23.64
C ARG A 221 -4.55 -18.47 -22.76
N ASP A 222 -4.97 -18.34 -21.52
CA ASP A 222 -5.04 -19.44 -20.55
C ASP A 222 -6.44 -20.09 -20.56
N CYS A 223 -7.34 -19.60 -21.43
CA CYS A 223 -8.67 -20.17 -21.59
C CYS A 223 -8.57 -21.47 -22.41
N VAL A 224 -9.06 -22.56 -21.85
CA VAL A 224 -9.07 -23.89 -22.50
C VAL A 224 -9.78 -23.89 -23.88
N PHE A 225 -10.69 -22.92 -24.08
CA PHE A 225 -11.45 -22.76 -25.33
C PHE A 225 -10.83 -21.72 -26.27
N TYR A 226 -9.63 -21.20 -25.96
CA TYR A 226 -8.92 -20.28 -26.84
C TYR A 226 -8.28 -21.09 -27.99
N THR A 227 -8.74 -20.86 -29.20
CA THR A 227 -8.11 -21.44 -30.40
C THR A 227 -7.21 -20.43 -31.08
N ALA A 228 -6.11 -20.86 -31.69
CA ALA A 228 -5.12 -20.01 -32.37
C ALA A 228 -5.73 -19.12 -33.47
N ASP A 229 -6.88 -19.50 -34.02
CA ASP A 229 -7.60 -18.81 -35.10
C ASP A 229 -8.32 -17.51 -34.63
N ASN A 230 -8.03 -16.96 -33.45
CA ASN A 230 -8.68 -15.76 -32.90
C ASN A 230 -10.22 -15.83 -32.81
N LYS A 231 -10.83 -16.98 -32.92
CA LYS A 231 -12.25 -17.11 -32.69
C LYS A 231 -12.55 -16.99 -31.20
N VAL A 232 -13.42 -16.07 -30.88
CA VAL A 232 -13.87 -15.82 -29.52
C VAL A 232 -14.57 -17.07 -29.00
N CYS A 233 -14.02 -17.72 -27.99
CA CYS A 233 -14.69 -18.87 -27.38
C CYS A 233 -16.03 -18.44 -26.77
N ALA A 234 -17.01 -19.36 -26.70
CA ALA A 234 -18.32 -19.10 -26.14
C ALA A 234 -18.27 -18.58 -24.70
N ASN A 235 -17.23 -18.97 -23.92
CA ASN A 235 -16.99 -18.45 -22.56
C ASN A 235 -16.39 -17.05 -22.58
N CYS A 236 -15.54 -16.71 -23.55
CA CYS A 236 -15.03 -15.34 -23.74
C CYS A 236 -16.14 -14.40 -24.23
N GLN A 237 -17.11 -14.91 -25.00
CA GLN A 237 -18.32 -14.14 -25.34
C GLN A 237 -19.15 -13.76 -24.09
N ARG A 238 -19.06 -14.55 -23.02
CA ARG A 238 -19.67 -14.24 -21.72
C ARG A 238 -18.81 -13.28 -20.87
N ASN A 239 -17.77 -12.70 -21.44
CA ASN A 239 -16.88 -11.76 -20.74
C ASN A 239 -16.20 -12.33 -19.47
N ASN A 240 -15.78 -13.58 -19.48
CA ASN A 240 -15.13 -14.24 -18.35
C ASN A 240 -13.60 -14.19 -18.39
N CYS A 241 -13.02 -13.49 -19.35
CA CYS A 241 -11.57 -13.28 -19.45
C CYS A 241 -11.20 -11.87 -18.98
N LEU A 242 -10.02 -11.72 -18.40
CA LEU A 242 -9.52 -10.44 -17.89
C LEU A 242 -9.52 -9.36 -18.99
N GLU A 243 -9.02 -9.72 -20.18
CA GLU A 243 -8.93 -8.81 -21.32
C GLU A 243 -10.29 -8.35 -21.86
N SER A 244 -11.38 -9.02 -21.51
CA SER A 244 -12.74 -8.58 -21.86
C SER A 244 -13.33 -7.57 -20.87
N ARG A 245 -12.64 -7.36 -19.76
CA ARG A 245 -13.05 -6.48 -18.65
C ARG A 245 -12.14 -5.27 -18.48
N LEU A 246 -11.07 -5.20 -19.23
CA LEU A 246 -10.11 -4.12 -19.23
C LEU A 246 -10.14 -3.40 -20.57
N THR A 247 -10.00 -2.08 -20.58
CA THR A 247 -9.78 -1.34 -21.81
C THR A 247 -8.40 -1.69 -22.39
N LYS A 248 -8.23 -1.48 -23.70
CA LYS A 248 -6.94 -1.73 -24.37
C LYS A 248 -5.81 -0.92 -23.74
N ASP A 249 -6.10 0.28 -23.30
CA ASP A 249 -5.13 1.18 -22.69
C ASP A 249 -4.68 0.64 -21.32
N VAL A 250 -5.61 0.23 -20.48
CA VAL A 250 -5.29 -0.43 -19.19
C VAL A 250 -4.46 -1.69 -19.40
N ILE A 251 -4.80 -2.53 -20.40
CA ILE A 251 -4.01 -3.72 -20.71
C ILE A 251 -2.59 -3.33 -21.13
N SER A 252 -2.43 -2.30 -21.95
CA SER A 252 -1.12 -1.79 -22.37
C SER A 252 -0.29 -1.35 -21.16
N ARG A 253 -0.86 -0.52 -20.29
CA ARG A 253 -0.19 -0.02 -19.06
C ARG A 253 0.17 -1.16 -18.10
N LEU A 254 -0.73 -2.16 -17.99
CA LEU A 254 -0.48 -3.32 -17.14
C LEU A 254 0.57 -4.29 -17.69
N ARG A 255 0.98 -4.17 -18.98
CA ARG A 255 2.04 -5.01 -19.57
C ARG A 255 3.44 -4.48 -19.28
N GLU A 256 3.58 -3.20 -19.05
CA GLU A 256 4.88 -2.56 -18.81
C GLU A 256 5.29 -2.71 -17.33
N ASN A 257 6.48 -3.25 -17.08
CA ASN A 257 7.00 -3.57 -15.74
C ASN A 257 5.96 -4.28 -14.85
N SER A 258 5.40 -5.36 -15.37
CA SER A 258 4.35 -6.11 -14.68
C SER A 258 4.54 -7.62 -14.73
N ARG A 259 3.90 -8.31 -13.78
CA ARG A 259 3.69 -9.76 -13.83
C ARG A 259 2.22 -10.08 -13.71
N VAL A 260 1.79 -11.02 -14.54
CA VAL A 260 0.42 -11.59 -14.50
C VAL A 260 0.56 -13.08 -14.22
N ILE A 261 0.12 -13.50 -13.04
CA ILE A 261 0.31 -14.86 -12.54
C ILE A 261 -1.06 -15.51 -12.33
N LEU A 262 -1.26 -16.68 -12.89
CA LEU A 262 -2.40 -17.54 -12.59
C LEU A 262 -2.05 -18.39 -11.37
N VAL A 263 -2.62 -18.04 -10.23
CA VAL A 263 -2.40 -18.74 -8.96
C VAL A 263 -3.36 -19.92 -8.89
N GLU A 264 -2.81 -21.11 -8.94
CA GLU A 264 -3.54 -22.37 -8.88
C GLU A 264 -3.37 -23.00 -7.49
N GLY A 265 -4.35 -23.80 -7.09
CA GLY A 265 -4.32 -24.52 -5.81
C GLY A 265 -5.71 -24.78 -5.26
N GLU A 266 -5.76 -25.56 -4.20
CA GLU A 266 -7.00 -25.83 -3.46
C GLU A 266 -7.44 -24.61 -2.65
N ASP A 267 -8.75 -24.50 -2.39
CA ASP A 267 -9.28 -23.47 -1.49
C ASP A 267 -8.83 -23.75 -0.05
N TYR A 268 -7.89 -22.96 0.44
CA TYR A 268 -7.34 -23.06 1.80
C TYR A 268 -8.43 -23.08 2.89
N ARG A 269 -9.56 -22.43 2.68
CA ARG A 269 -10.68 -22.38 3.62
C ARG A 269 -11.38 -23.71 3.79
N ARG A 270 -11.38 -24.57 2.77
CA ARG A 270 -11.90 -25.95 2.86
C ARG A 270 -10.96 -26.82 3.69
N ARG A 271 -9.67 -26.73 3.41
CA ARG A 271 -8.64 -27.50 4.11
C ARG A 271 -8.53 -27.17 5.60
N ALA A 272 -8.65 -25.87 5.96
CA ALA A 272 -8.65 -25.46 7.35
C ALA A 272 -9.85 -26.03 8.15
N LYS A 273 -10.98 -26.27 7.50
CA LYS A 273 -12.15 -26.91 8.13
C LYS A 273 -12.01 -28.43 8.26
N GLU A 274 -11.30 -29.08 7.35
CA GLU A 274 -11.04 -30.54 7.41
C GLU A 274 -10.02 -30.88 8.50
N ASN A 275 -9.00 -30.03 8.69
CA ASN A 275 -7.98 -30.21 9.74
C ASN A 275 -8.45 -29.79 11.15
N ALA A 276 -9.62 -29.17 11.29
CA ALA A 276 -10.22 -28.75 12.55
C ALA A 276 -11.31 -29.72 13.05
N ARG A 277 -11.57 -30.81 12.31
CA ARG A 277 -12.43 -31.93 12.67
C ARG A 277 -11.58 -33.13 13.12
#